data_af567cd2263d3dc41cf1650bbd5dbcf0
#
_entry.id   af567cd2263d3dc41cf1650bbd5dbcf0
#
_cell.length_a   1.000
_cell.length_b   1.000
_cell.length_c   1.000
_cell.angle_alpha   90.00
_cell.angle_beta   90.00
_cell.angle_gamma   90.00
#
_symmetry.space_group_name_H-M   'P 1'
#
loop_
_entity.id
_entity.type
_entity.pdbx_description
1 polymer ?
#
loop_
_entity_poly.entity_id
_entity_poly.type
_entity_poly.pdbx_seq_one_letter_code
_entity_poly.pdbx_strand_id
1 'polypeptide(L)'
;MSRPQIHSIGFVMVIALVVVLGAWTPTRAQSGMHRHGPGGGAGDAGMMLPFLVRSAGLSPEQDAKVREMLAARRAASRALAGDLRQAQRDLSDKLLAPGPLKDTDLQPQLQRIAQLREQRLQESAKVMLEVRALLTPEQLARVAQVNDRLRQLRAEMRQLFAPATP
;
A
#
# COMPACT_ATOMS: atom_id res chain seq x y z
N MET A 1 60.52 17.64 37.78
CA MET A 1 59.97 17.10 36.53
C MET A 1 58.44 17.16 36.66
N SER A 2 57.88 18.16 36.03
CA SER A 2 56.55 18.71 36.30
C SER A 2 55.47 18.07 35.44
N ARG A 3 54.38 17.62 36.04
CA ARG A 3 53.15 17.25 35.39
C ARG A 3 52.24 18.47 35.22
N PRO A 4 51.66 18.74 34.04
CA PRO A 4 50.55 19.68 33.95
C PRO A 4 49.19 19.00 34.14
N GLN A 5 48.38 19.57 34.96
CA GLN A 5 46.96 19.32 35.18
C GLN A 5 46.13 19.79 33.99
N ILE A 6 45.26 18.95 33.45
CA ILE A 6 44.30 19.32 32.43
C ILE A 6 42.93 19.56 33.13
N HIS A 7 42.47 20.79 33.10
CA HIS A 7 41.20 21.21 33.64
C HIS A 7 40.07 20.73 32.74
N SER A 8 39.15 19.94 33.36
CA SER A 8 37.86 19.54 32.78
C SER A 8 36.92 20.77 32.82
N ILE A 9 36.61 21.32 31.63
CA ILE A 9 35.57 22.35 31.47
C ILE A 9 34.24 21.62 31.19
N GLY A 10 33.37 21.60 32.19
CA GLY A 10 32.02 21.12 32.11
C GLY A 10 31.16 22.03 31.23
N PHE A 11 30.62 21.49 30.14
CA PHE A 11 29.65 22.18 29.30
C PHE A 11 28.25 21.91 29.85
N VAL A 12 27.73 22.86 30.64
CA VAL A 12 26.35 22.84 31.11
C VAL A 12 25.45 23.41 30.02
N MET A 13 24.71 22.56 29.35
CA MET A 13 23.71 22.96 28.36
C MET A 13 22.38 23.25 29.09
N VAL A 14 22.04 24.53 29.24
CA VAL A 14 20.76 25.00 29.76
C VAL A 14 19.72 24.85 28.66
N ILE A 15 18.77 23.89 28.82
CA ILE A 15 17.59 23.80 27.98
C ILE A 15 16.53 24.75 28.51
N ALA A 16 16.32 25.87 27.81
CA ALA A 16 15.23 26.78 28.07
C ALA A 16 13.90 26.20 27.60
N LEU A 17 13.03 25.86 28.55
CA LEU A 17 11.66 25.41 28.32
C LEU A 17 10.77 26.65 28.02
N VAL A 18 10.44 26.88 26.74
CA VAL A 18 9.45 27.90 26.36
C VAL A 18 8.07 27.25 26.37
N VAL A 19 7.30 27.49 27.42
CA VAL A 19 5.87 27.15 27.47
C VAL A 19 5.10 28.25 26.75
N VAL A 20 4.65 27.99 25.52
CA VAL A 20 3.68 28.86 24.83
C VAL A 20 2.29 28.30 25.07
N LEU A 21 1.53 28.95 25.93
CA LEU A 21 0.09 28.82 26.10
C LEU A 21 -0.58 29.43 24.86
N GLY A 22 -0.91 28.60 23.88
CA GLY A 22 -1.66 28.96 22.67
C GLY A 22 -3.01 28.27 22.65
N ALA A 23 -4.07 29.07 22.59
CA ALA A 23 -5.48 28.73 22.66
C ALA A 23 -5.89 27.54 21.76
N TRP A 24 -6.64 26.59 22.34
CA TRP A 24 -7.35 25.54 21.65
C TRP A 24 -8.50 26.12 20.83
N THR A 25 -8.37 26.11 19.51
CA THR A 25 -9.49 26.18 18.59
C THR A 25 -9.68 24.78 17.98
N PRO A 26 -10.84 24.15 18.07
CA PRO A 26 -11.08 22.86 17.39
C PRO A 26 -11.37 23.13 15.92
N THR A 27 -10.38 23.07 15.06
CA THR A 27 -10.58 23.06 13.62
C THR A 27 -10.96 21.66 13.19
N ARG A 28 -12.26 21.42 13.02
CA ARG A 28 -12.80 20.31 12.22
C ARG A 28 -12.30 20.52 10.79
N ALA A 29 -11.56 19.61 10.26
CA ALA A 29 -11.47 19.06 8.91
C ALA A 29 -10.06 18.51 8.68
N GLN A 30 -9.85 17.24 8.96
CA GLN A 30 -8.79 16.51 8.27
C GLN A 30 -9.39 15.23 7.71
N SER A 31 -9.86 15.38 6.46
CA SER A 31 -10.04 14.28 5.54
C SER A 31 -8.76 13.46 5.53
N GLY A 32 -8.85 12.22 6.02
CA GLY A 32 -7.71 11.32 6.10
C GLY A 32 -7.10 11.10 4.73
N MET A 33 -6.01 11.77 4.44
CA MET A 33 -5.05 11.33 3.43
C MET A 33 -4.46 10.01 3.92
N HIS A 34 -5.05 8.91 3.49
CA HIS A 34 -4.40 7.61 3.60
C HIS A 34 -3.10 7.67 2.79
N ARG A 35 -1.99 7.93 3.47
CA ARG A 35 -0.65 7.72 2.93
C ARG A 35 -0.54 6.24 2.56
N HIS A 36 -0.77 5.93 1.30
CA HIS A 36 -0.32 4.67 0.73
C HIS A 36 1.21 4.69 0.75
N GLY A 37 1.80 3.93 1.66
CA GLY A 37 3.24 3.72 1.68
C GLY A 37 3.74 3.15 0.34
N PRO A 38 5.01 3.38 -0.06
CA PRO A 38 5.58 2.99 -1.36
C PRO A 38 5.82 1.48 -1.51
N GLY A 39 5.09 0.63 -0.76
CA GLY A 39 5.23 -0.83 -0.78
C GLY A 39 4.16 -1.60 -1.56
N GLY A 40 3.22 -0.93 -2.22
CA GLY A 40 2.23 -1.58 -3.09
C GLY A 40 2.84 -1.91 -4.44
N GLY A 41 3.28 -3.15 -4.64
CA GLY A 41 3.76 -3.64 -5.93
C GLY A 41 2.77 -3.30 -7.04
N ALA A 42 3.25 -2.72 -8.15
CA ALA A 42 2.48 -2.29 -9.32
C ALA A 42 1.78 -3.44 -10.09
N GLY A 43 1.70 -4.63 -9.49
CA GLY A 43 1.05 -5.83 -10.01
C GLY A 43 -0.19 -6.28 -9.28
N ASP A 44 -0.67 -5.52 -8.29
CA ASP A 44 -1.86 -5.94 -7.55
C ASP A 44 -3.12 -5.72 -8.40
N ALA A 45 -3.79 -6.82 -8.80
CA ALA A 45 -5.04 -6.80 -9.55
C ALA A 45 -6.11 -5.90 -8.89
N GLY A 46 -6.02 -5.68 -7.57
CA GLY A 46 -6.87 -4.75 -6.83
C GLY A 46 -6.72 -3.30 -7.25
N MET A 47 -5.56 -2.88 -7.78
CA MET A 47 -5.35 -1.52 -8.32
C MET A 47 -5.86 -1.37 -9.76
N MET A 48 -5.97 -2.47 -10.51
CA MET A 48 -6.44 -2.45 -11.90
C MET A 48 -7.92 -2.11 -12.02
N LEU A 49 -8.76 -2.55 -11.08
CA LEU A 49 -10.20 -2.35 -11.14
C LEU A 49 -10.62 -0.87 -11.07
N PRO A 50 -10.16 -0.04 -10.11
CA PRO A 50 -10.47 1.39 -10.10
C PRO A 50 -9.98 2.10 -11.37
N PHE A 51 -8.82 1.69 -11.89
CA PHE A 51 -8.28 2.20 -13.14
C PHE A 51 -9.19 1.86 -14.32
N LEU A 52 -9.60 0.59 -14.47
CA LEU A 52 -10.48 0.13 -15.53
C LEU A 52 -11.81 0.86 -15.51
N VAL A 53 -12.47 0.94 -14.35
CA VAL A 53 -13.75 1.64 -14.17
C VAL A 53 -13.64 3.12 -14.57
N ARG A 54 -12.57 3.79 -14.12
CA ARG A 54 -12.37 5.22 -14.37
C ARG A 54 -12.04 5.53 -15.84
N SER A 55 -11.26 4.68 -16.51
CA SER A 55 -10.80 4.90 -17.89
C SER A 55 -11.77 4.39 -18.94
N ALA A 56 -12.67 3.46 -18.60
CA ALA A 56 -13.64 2.91 -19.55
C ALA A 56 -14.73 3.91 -19.99
N GLY A 57 -15.08 4.89 -19.15
CA GLY A 57 -16.22 5.79 -19.41
C GLY A 57 -17.55 5.01 -19.41
N LEU A 58 -17.88 4.43 -18.26
CA LEU A 58 -19.07 3.62 -18.07
C LEU A 58 -20.37 4.43 -18.29
N SER A 59 -21.40 3.78 -18.82
CA SER A 59 -22.75 4.34 -18.77
C SER A 59 -23.28 4.29 -17.32
N PRO A 60 -24.33 5.08 -16.98
CA PRO A 60 -24.95 5.04 -15.66
C PRO A 60 -25.42 3.63 -15.26
N GLU A 61 -25.94 2.85 -16.22
CA GLU A 61 -26.41 1.48 -15.99
C GLU A 61 -25.24 0.51 -15.74
N GLN A 62 -24.16 0.65 -16.49
CA GLN A 62 -22.93 -0.12 -16.26
C GLN A 62 -22.32 0.19 -14.90
N ASP A 63 -22.24 1.48 -14.53
CA ASP A 63 -21.73 1.91 -13.23
C ASP A 63 -22.57 1.38 -12.07
N ALA A 64 -23.91 1.38 -12.19
CA ALA A 64 -24.80 0.80 -11.19
C ALA A 64 -24.56 -0.70 -11.00
N LYS A 65 -24.42 -1.48 -12.09
CA LYS A 65 -24.11 -2.92 -12.04
C LYS A 65 -22.77 -3.19 -11.41
N VAL A 66 -21.73 -2.41 -11.75
CA VAL A 66 -20.40 -2.54 -11.15
C VAL A 66 -20.47 -2.27 -9.65
N ARG A 67 -21.16 -1.23 -9.22
CA ARG A 67 -21.33 -0.92 -7.77
C ARG A 67 -22.06 -2.04 -7.02
N GLU A 68 -23.11 -2.59 -7.58
CA GLU A 68 -23.86 -3.71 -7.00
C GLU A 68 -22.98 -4.94 -6.82
N MET A 69 -22.25 -5.33 -7.88
CA MET A 69 -21.30 -6.44 -7.87
C MET A 69 -20.22 -6.25 -6.80
N LEU A 70 -19.64 -5.05 -6.70
CA LEU A 70 -18.61 -4.76 -5.71
C LEU A 70 -19.19 -4.73 -4.28
N ALA A 71 -20.44 -4.26 -4.11
CA ALA A 71 -21.11 -4.26 -2.81
C ALA A 71 -21.33 -5.68 -2.30
N ALA A 72 -21.80 -6.60 -3.15
CA ALA A 72 -22.01 -8.01 -2.82
C ALA A 72 -20.72 -8.70 -2.33
N ARG A 73 -19.57 -8.31 -2.85
CA ARG A 73 -18.26 -8.93 -2.50
C ARG A 73 -17.49 -8.24 -1.38
N ARG A 74 -17.99 -7.10 -0.91
CA ARG A 74 -17.28 -6.25 0.05
C ARG A 74 -16.98 -6.96 1.37
N ALA A 75 -17.90 -7.78 1.87
CA ALA A 75 -17.71 -8.52 3.12
C ALA A 75 -16.61 -9.57 2.99
N ALA A 76 -16.66 -10.40 1.96
CA ALA A 76 -15.64 -11.43 1.70
C ALA A 76 -14.24 -10.82 1.46
N SER A 77 -14.16 -9.72 0.70
CA SER A 77 -12.88 -9.03 0.46
C SER A 77 -12.29 -8.45 1.75
N ARG A 78 -13.13 -7.92 2.65
CA ARG A 78 -12.66 -7.44 3.97
C ARG A 78 -12.19 -8.57 4.86
N ALA A 79 -12.90 -9.69 4.91
CA ALA A 79 -12.51 -10.87 5.67
C ALA A 79 -11.12 -11.36 5.21
N LEU A 80 -10.95 -11.59 3.92
CA LEU A 80 -9.69 -12.05 3.34
C LEU A 80 -8.53 -11.08 3.59
N ALA A 81 -8.78 -9.77 3.53
CA ALA A 81 -7.79 -8.75 3.89
C ALA A 81 -7.46 -8.76 5.39
N GLY A 82 -8.44 -9.08 6.24
CA GLY A 82 -8.28 -9.28 7.68
C GLY A 82 -7.37 -10.47 7.98
N ASP A 83 -7.66 -11.61 7.38
CA ASP A 83 -6.89 -12.85 7.52
C ASP A 83 -5.43 -12.66 7.08
N LEU A 84 -5.22 -11.98 5.94
CA LEU A 84 -3.87 -11.70 5.47
C LEU A 84 -3.09 -10.82 6.45
N ARG A 85 -3.72 -9.77 7.00
CA ARG A 85 -3.08 -8.93 8.02
C ARG A 85 -2.77 -9.72 9.30
N GLN A 86 -3.66 -10.63 9.72
CA GLN A 86 -3.40 -11.48 10.88
C GLN A 86 -2.21 -12.40 10.62
N ALA A 87 -2.19 -13.12 9.50
CA ALA A 87 -1.07 -14.01 9.16
C ALA A 87 0.28 -13.26 9.07
N GLN A 88 0.28 -12.00 8.62
CA GLN A 88 1.48 -11.15 8.62
C GLN A 88 1.91 -10.75 10.04
N ARG A 89 0.97 -10.47 10.94
CA ARG A 89 1.29 -10.22 12.36
C ARG A 89 1.87 -11.47 13.01
N ASP A 90 1.25 -12.64 12.81
CA ASP A 90 1.71 -13.91 13.36
C ASP A 90 3.15 -14.24 12.93
N LEU A 91 3.50 -13.92 11.66
CA LEU A 91 4.88 -14.05 11.18
C LEU A 91 5.81 -13.05 11.88
N SER A 92 5.39 -11.80 12.01
CA SER A 92 6.18 -10.76 12.70
C SER A 92 6.42 -11.12 14.16
N ASP A 93 5.39 -11.53 14.87
CA ASP A 93 5.47 -11.92 16.29
C ASP A 93 6.42 -13.10 16.47
N LYS A 94 6.39 -14.06 15.54
CA LYS A 94 7.30 -15.20 15.58
C LYS A 94 8.75 -14.81 15.27
N LEU A 95 8.97 -13.89 14.36
CA LEU A 95 10.33 -13.37 14.04
C LEU A 95 10.93 -12.55 15.20
N LEU A 96 10.08 -11.90 16.00
CA LEU A 96 10.50 -11.08 17.13
C LEU A 96 10.52 -11.84 18.45
N ALA A 97 10.06 -13.10 18.48
CA ALA A 97 10.06 -13.92 19.68
C ALA A 97 11.51 -14.21 20.13
N PRO A 98 11.80 -14.21 21.46
CA PRO A 98 13.12 -14.53 21.98
C PRO A 98 13.45 -16.01 21.77
N GLY A 99 14.72 -16.31 21.49
CA GLY A 99 15.23 -17.67 21.33
C GLY A 99 15.70 -18.00 19.91
N PRO A 100 16.28 -19.19 19.71
CA PRO A 100 16.74 -19.62 18.40
C PRO A 100 15.55 -19.89 17.48
N LEU A 101 15.64 -19.38 16.24
CA LEU A 101 14.61 -19.53 15.20
C LEU A 101 15.26 -20.12 13.95
N LYS A 102 14.63 -21.13 13.36
CA LYS A 102 15.06 -21.77 12.11
C LYS A 102 14.08 -21.44 10.98
N ASP A 103 14.53 -21.51 9.73
CA ASP A 103 13.69 -21.30 8.55
C ASP A 103 12.46 -22.22 8.53
N THR A 104 12.62 -23.48 8.99
CA THR A 104 11.53 -24.45 9.09
C THR A 104 10.40 -23.99 10.02
N ASP A 105 10.72 -23.18 11.02
CA ASP A 105 9.75 -22.68 12.00
C ASP A 105 8.84 -21.60 11.41
N LEU A 106 9.26 -20.97 10.33
CA LEU A 106 8.51 -19.90 9.63
C LEU A 106 7.62 -20.45 8.50
N GLN A 107 7.88 -21.67 8.04
CA GLN A 107 7.19 -22.25 6.87
C GLN A 107 5.66 -22.22 6.98
N PRO A 108 5.02 -22.56 8.13
CA PRO A 108 3.56 -22.51 8.23
C PRO A 108 2.98 -21.09 7.98
N GLN A 109 3.62 -20.05 8.56
CA GLN A 109 3.19 -18.67 8.39
C GLN A 109 3.40 -18.18 6.95
N LEU A 110 4.54 -18.51 6.34
CA LEU A 110 4.84 -18.16 4.96
C LEU A 110 3.87 -18.82 3.99
N GLN A 111 3.56 -20.11 4.17
CA GLN A 111 2.57 -20.83 3.37
C GLN A 111 1.17 -20.22 3.54
N ARG A 112 0.76 -19.89 4.75
CA ARG A 112 -0.53 -19.24 5.00
C ARG A 112 -0.64 -17.90 4.29
N ILE A 113 0.39 -17.07 4.35
CA ILE A 113 0.45 -15.79 3.65
C ILE A 113 0.39 -15.99 2.14
N ALA A 114 1.11 -16.98 1.59
CA ALA A 114 1.09 -17.29 0.16
C ALA A 114 -0.30 -17.69 -0.31
N GLN A 115 -0.97 -18.60 0.41
CA GLN A 115 -2.34 -19.05 0.11
C GLN A 115 -3.34 -17.88 0.12
N LEU A 116 -3.28 -17.01 1.13
CA LEU A 116 -4.18 -15.85 1.24
C LEU A 116 -3.94 -14.82 0.14
N ARG A 117 -2.68 -14.62 -0.27
CA ARG A 117 -2.34 -13.77 -1.42
C ARG A 117 -2.86 -14.33 -2.74
N GLU A 118 -2.73 -15.64 -2.92
CA GLU A 118 -3.26 -16.33 -4.09
C GLU A 118 -4.78 -16.21 -4.17
N GLN A 119 -5.49 -16.50 -3.09
CA GLN A 119 -6.95 -16.35 -3.02
C GLN A 119 -7.37 -14.90 -3.35
N ARG A 120 -6.66 -13.91 -2.79
CA ARG A 120 -6.93 -12.51 -3.10
C ARG A 120 -6.72 -12.16 -4.55
N LEU A 121 -5.67 -12.68 -5.17
CA LEU A 121 -5.39 -12.49 -6.60
C LEU A 121 -6.49 -13.12 -7.46
N GLN A 122 -6.90 -14.35 -7.16
CA GLN A 122 -7.96 -15.06 -7.87
C GLN A 122 -9.30 -14.33 -7.77
N GLU A 123 -9.70 -13.87 -6.57
CA GLU A 123 -10.93 -13.09 -6.39
C GLU A 123 -10.88 -11.75 -7.14
N SER A 124 -9.74 -11.06 -7.12
CA SER A 124 -9.54 -9.83 -7.89
C SER A 124 -9.66 -10.08 -9.39
N ALA A 125 -9.09 -11.18 -9.90
CA ALA A 125 -9.17 -11.55 -11.31
C ALA A 125 -10.61 -11.88 -11.74
N LYS A 126 -11.38 -12.61 -10.90
CA LYS A 126 -12.80 -12.88 -11.16
C LYS A 126 -13.60 -11.59 -11.30
N VAL A 127 -13.43 -10.65 -10.36
CA VAL A 127 -14.10 -9.34 -10.41
C VAL A 127 -13.72 -8.58 -11.68
N MET A 128 -12.44 -8.59 -12.06
CA MET A 128 -11.97 -7.93 -13.29
C MET A 128 -12.62 -8.53 -14.54
N LEU A 129 -12.75 -9.85 -14.62
CA LEU A 129 -13.39 -10.53 -15.74
C LEU A 129 -14.89 -10.19 -15.83
N GLU A 130 -15.58 -10.13 -14.70
CA GLU A 130 -16.99 -9.75 -14.65
C GLU A 130 -17.21 -8.29 -15.08
N VAL A 131 -16.38 -7.37 -14.57
CA VAL A 131 -16.44 -5.96 -15.01
C VAL A 131 -16.12 -5.84 -16.49
N ARG A 132 -15.07 -6.57 -16.96
CA ARG A 132 -14.71 -6.61 -18.38
C ARG A 132 -15.87 -7.07 -19.27
N ALA A 133 -16.67 -8.03 -18.83
CA ALA A 133 -17.82 -8.55 -19.58
C ALA A 133 -18.96 -7.52 -19.74
N LEU A 134 -18.98 -6.48 -18.92
CA LEU A 134 -19.94 -5.37 -19.04
C LEU A 134 -19.51 -4.29 -20.05
N LEU A 135 -18.24 -4.30 -20.50
CA LEU A 135 -17.67 -3.25 -21.34
C LEU A 135 -17.88 -3.55 -22.82
N THR A 136 -18.12 -2.50 -23.60
CA THR A 136 -18.11 -2.61 -25.08
C THR A 136 -16.68 -2.73 -25.62
N PRO A 137 -16.52 -3.21 -26.88
CA PRO A 137 -15.21 -3.24 -27.53
C PRO A 137 -14.51 -1.87 -27.55
N GLU A 138 -15.24 -0.80 -27.79
CA GLU A 138 -14.73 0.58 -27.83
C GLU A 138 -14.25 1.04 -26.44
N GLN A 139 -14.97 0.67 -25.39
CA GLN A 139 -14.55 0.94 -24.00
C GLN A 139 -13.29 0.16 -23.66
N LEU A 140 -13.18 -1.09 -24.07
CA LEU A 140 -11.96 -1.90 -23.88
C LEU A 140 -10.76 -1.30 -24.63
N ALA A 141 -10.95 -0.84 -25.88
CA ALA A 141 -9.91 -0.19 -26.65
C ALA A 141 -9.41 1.10 -25.95
N ARG A 142 -10.33 1.91 -25.42
CA ARG A 142 -9.99 3.10 -24.63
C ARG A 142 -9.17 2.78 -23.39
N VAL A 143 -9.57 1.75 -22.63
CA VAL A 143 -8.81 1.29 -21.47
C VAL A 143 -7.40 0.85 -21.86
N ALA A 144 -7.25 0.11 -22.96
CA ALA A 144 -5.95 -0.32 -23.46
C ALA A 144 -5.05 0.87 -23.79
N GLN A 145 -5.56 1.87 -24.53
CA GLN A 145 -4.82 3.09 -24.87
C GLN A 145 -4.34 3.84 -23.62
N VAL A 146 -5.22 4.03 -22.62
CA VAL A 146 -4.84 4.72 -21.37
C VAL A 146 -3.77 3.91 -20.60
N ASN A 147 -3.90 2.59 -20.57
CA ASN A 147 -2.91 1.74 -19.94
C ASN A 147 -1.53 1.81 -20.61
N ASP A 148 -1.49 1.81 -21.95
CA ASP A 148 -0.25 1.93 -22.71
C ASP A 148 0.40 3.28 -22.49
N ARG A 149 -0.38 4.35 -22.45
CA ARG A 149 0.14 5.69 -22.14
C ARG A 149 0.74 5.75 -20.73
N LEU A 150 0.09 5.14 -19.74
CA LEU A 150 0.64 5.04 -18.39
C LEU A 150 1.95 4.24 -18.32
N ARG A 151 2.07 3.16 -19.10
CA ARG A 151 3.31 2.39 -19.21
C ARG A 151 4.45 3.24 -19.77
N GLN A 152 4.18 4.00 -20.83
CA GLN A 152 5.15 4.93 -21.45
C GLN A 152 5.62 5.98 -20.43
N LEU A 153 4.69 6.67 -19.78
CA LEU A 153 5.02 7.68 -18.77
C LEU A 153 5.86 7.12 -17.62
N ARG A 154 5.55 5.90 -17.15
CA ARG A 154 6.36 5.22 -16.12
C ARG A 154 7.76 4.87 -16.62
N ALA A 155 7.90 4.51 -17.88
CA ALA A 155 9.22 4.25 -18.48
C ALA A 155 10.04 5.54 -18.59
N GLU A 156 9.45 6.62 -19.06
CA GLU A 156 10.06 7.96 -19.12
C GLU A 156 10.51 8.44 -17.74
N MET A 157 9.65 8.31 -16.72
CA MET A 157 10.01 8.64 -15.34
C MET A 157 11.19 7.82 -14.83
N ARG A 158 11.22 6.50 -15.09
CA ARG A 158 12.37 5.68 -14.67
C ARG A 158 13.67 6.12 -15.33
N GLN A 159 13.64 6.55 -16.58
CA GLN A 159 14.81 7.07 -17.29
C GLN A 159 15.31 8.38 -16.66
N LEU A 160 14.39 9.29 -16.31
CA LEU A 160 14.74 10.56 -15.67
C LEU A 160 15.37 10.40 -14.29
N PHE A 161 14.98 9.36 -13.55
CA PHE A 161 15.47 9.09 -12.19
C PHE A 161 16.50 7.95 -12.15
N ALA A 162 16.91 7.40 -13.31
CA ALA A 162 18.00 6.45 -13.34
C ALA A 162 19.31 7.16 -12.91
N PRO A 163 20.09 6.58 -11.98
CA PRO A 163 21.38 7.14 -11.64
C PRO A 163 22.25 7.20 -12.91
N ALA A 164 22.89 8.36 -13.13
CA ALA A 164 23.86 8.47 -14.20
C ALA A 164 24.92 7.38 -13.98
N THR A 165 25.02 6.45 -14.92
CA THR A 165 26.10 5.46 -14.92
C THR A 165 27.43 6.21 -15.04
N PRO A 166 28.41 5.97 -14.13
CA PRO A 166 29.71 6.61 -14.18
C PRO A 166 30.50 6.23 -15.43
#